data_cd150eb7e1cd3e7475867ccb763a2162
#
_entry.id   cd150eb7e1cd3e7475867ccb763a2162
#
_cell.length_a   1.000
_cell.length_b   1.000
_cell.length_c   1.000
_cell.angle_alpha   90.00
_cell.angle_beta   90.00
_cell.angle_gamma   90.00
#
_symmetry.space_group_name_H-M   'P 1'
#
loop_
_entity.id
_entity.type
_entity.pdbx_description
1 polymer ?
#
loop_
_entity_poly.entity_id
_entity_poly.type
_entity_poly.pdbx_seq_one_letter_code
_entity_poly.pdbx_strand_id
1 'polypeptide(L)'
;DKYEAIPHIPRYADKDGYKPLIFTNQICKLRKDKHGWYVKFPKAVLQAGWVRDRYDLGKMDLHEQKLKEVRLIPNGDTIKLEIVCEIEIMEPTITIHEATRVAGIDIGVDNLTAIAFTSGHRPVLIKGNEIKAVNQFYNKQIAHYRSLLRTGKKDSKGIHQTKRMKRISEKRNRRVKDILHKASRKIIDLCVEEGIEVIVVGNNAGWKKRIHMGKKNNQTFVQIPFRTLIEMIKYKGEAAGIRVVVCEEAIQSKASSIDEDQIPVYGNDVTHTFTGKRIKRGLYRSKNGILINADINGASNIIRKVYPCMPKRERWSRGTVNVPVTCI
;
A
#
# COMPACT_ATOMS: atom_id res chain seq x y z
N ASP A 1 -18.24 -26.26 -28.88
CA ASP A 1 -19.01 -25.25 -28.14
C ASP A 1 -18.12 -24.03 -27.92
N LYS A 2 -18.59 -22.83 -28.35
CA LYS A 2 -17.86 -21.59 -28.30
C LYS A 2 -17.92 -20.88 -26.92
N TYR A 3 -18.65 -21.43 -25.97
CA TYR A 3 -18.87 -20.79 -24.66
C TYR A 3 -18.53 -21.76 -23.54
N GLU A 4 -17.72 -21.32 -22.59
CA GLU A 4 -17.39 -22.10 -21.37
C GLU A 4 -18.58 -22.22 -20.40
N ALA A 5 -19.63 -21.38 -20.57
CA ALA A 5 -20.86 -21.44 -19.81
C ALA A 5 -22.05 -20.97 -20.64
N ILE A 6 -23.24 -21.45 -20.33
CA ILE A 6 -24.49 -21.00 -20.96
C ILE A 6 -24.73 -19.53 -20.58
N PRO A 7 -24.81 -18.61 -21.56
CA PRO A 7 -25.07 -17.20 -21.24
C PRO A 7 -26.47 -17.04 -20.61
N HIS A 8 -26.54 -16.39 -19.49
CA HIS A 8 -27.79 -16.07 -18.82
C HIS A 8 -28.25 -14.65 -19.19
N ILE A 9 -29.58 -14.47 -19.29
CA ILE A 9 -30.15 -13.11 -19.42
C ILE A 9 -29.69 -12.23 -18.24
N PRO A 10 -29.22 -11.01 -18.50
CA PRO A 10 -28.85 -10.09 -17.45
C PRO A 10 -29.99 -9.91 -16.44
N ARG A 11 -29.69 -10.09 -15.16
CA ARG A 11 -30.67 -9.85 -14.10
C ARG A 11 -30.83 -8.35 -13.87
N TYR A 12 -32.04 -7.93 -13.53
CA TYR A 12 -32.25 -6.57 -13.04
C TYR A 12 -31.42 -6.32 -11.77
N ALA A 13 -30.97 -5.06 -11.61
CA ALA A 13 -30.36 -4.67 -10.35
C ALA A 13 -31.39 -4.78 -9.22
N ASP A 14 -30.89 -5.02 -7.99
CA ASP A 14 -31.74 -4.98 -6.80
C ASP A 14 -32.51 -3.66 -6.75
N LYS A 15 -33.79 -3.71 -6.37
CA LYS A 15 -34.71 -2.56 -6.35
C LYS A 15 -34.14 -1.37 -5.55
N ASP A 16 -33.37 -1.67 -4.50
CA ASP A 16 -32.70 -0.68 -3.63
C ASP A 16 -31.17 -0.63 -3.87
N GLY A 17 -30.68 -1.24 -4.96
CA GLY A 17 -29.26 -1.31 -5.31
C GLY A 17 -28.79 -0.05 -6.02
N TYR A 18 -27.70 0.54 -5.52
CA TYR A 18 -27.04 1.65 -6.19
C TYR A 18 -25.96 1.12 -7.14
N LYS A 19 -25.97 1.57 -8.39
CA LYS A 19 -24.91 1.30 -9.36
C LYS A 19 -24.00 2.52 -9.54
N PRO A 20 -22.71 2.32 -9.87
CA PRO A 20 -21.85 3.43 -10.28
C PRO A 20 -22.42 4.13 -11.53
N LEU A 21 -22.40 5.46 -11.51
CA LEU A 21 -22.67 6.28 -12.69
C LEU A 21 -21.34 6.71 -13.29
N ILE A 22 -21.17 6.48 -14.59
CA ILE A 22 -19.96 6.79 -15.32
C ILE A 22 -20.29 7.82 -16.40
N PHE A 23 -19.57 8.93 -16.38
CA PHE A 23 -19.69 10.03 -17.34
C PHE A 23 -18.40 10.18 -18.11
N THR A 24 -18.45 10.11 -19.42
CA THR A 24 -17.28 10.29 -20.29
C THR A 24 -16.88 11.77 -20.36
N ASN A 25 -15.68 12.03 -20.85
CA ASN A 25 -15.16 13.38 -21.10
C ASN A 25 -15.97 14.19 -22.13
N GLN A 26 -16.82 13.54 -22.91
CA GLN A 26 -17.76 14.22 -23.81
C GLN A 26 -18.89 14.90 -23.04
N ILE A 27 -19.30 14.32 -21.92
CA ILE A 27 -20.44 14.75 -21.09
C ILE A 27 -19.99 15.65 -19.94
N CYS A 28 -18.89 15.29 -19.26
CA CYS A 28 -18.33 16.04 -18.14
C CYS A 28 -17.07 16.79 -18.54
N LYS A 29 -16.86 17.96 -17.93
CA LYS A 29 -15.66 18.77 -18.18
C LYS A 29 -14.97 19.14 -16.89
N LEU A 30 -13.64 19.05 -16.89
CA LEU A 30 -12.79 19.67 -15.89
C LEU A 30 -12.62 21.15 -16.26
N ARG A 31 -12.82 22.02 -15.28
CA ARG A 31 -12.60 23.46 -15.42
C ARG A 31 -11.85 24.01 -14.22
N LYS A 32 -11.15 25.11 -14.41
CA LYS A 32 -10.44 25.86 -13.37
C LYS A 32 -10.99 27.26 -13.25
N ASP A 33 -11.15 27.76 -12.05
CA ASP A 33 -11.45 29.14 -11.73
C ASP A 33 -10.57 29.66 -10.59
N LYS A 34 -10.88 30.82 -10.03
CA LYS A 34 -10.13 31.43 -8.91
C LYS A 34 -10.11 30.57 -7.62
N HIS A 35 -11.04 29.64 -7.49
CA HIS A 35 -11.16 28.76 -6.32
C HIS A 35 -10.49 27.38 -6.52
N GLY A 36 -10.04 27.09 -7.75
CA GLY A 36 -9.37 25.83 -8.09
C GLY A 36 -10.08 25.03 -9.17
N TRP A 37 -9.73 23.76 -9.27
CA TRP A 37 -10.33 22.85 -10.24
C TRP A 37 -11.71 22.37 -9.80
N TYR A 38 -12.61 22.18 -10.76
CA TYR A 38 -13.94 21.61 -10.53
C TYR A 38 -14.43 20.77 -11.71
N VAL A 39 -15.29 19.81 -11.41
CA VAL A 39 -16.04 19.04 -12.41
C VAL A 39 -17.36 19.71 -12.65
N LYS A 40 -17.68 19.95 -13.93
CA LYS A 40 -18.99 20.45 -14.37
C LYS A 40 -19.77 19.32 -15.05
N PHE A 41 -20.97 19.08 -14.57
CA PHE A 41 -21.92 18.12 -15.15
C PHE A 41 -22.90 18.81 -16.12
N PRO A 42 -23.46 18.06 -17.10
CA PRO A 42 -24.43 18.61 -18.05
C PRO A 42 -25.77 18.92 -17.37
N LYS A 43 -26.48 19.92 -17.90
CA LYS A 43 -27.78 20.34 -17.35
C LYS A 43 -28.82 19.22 -17.28
N ALA A 44 -28.82 18.28 -18.23
CA ALA A 44 -29.74 17.14 -18.24
C ALA A 44 -29.62 16.23 -17.00
N VAL A 45 -28.42 16.09 -16.44
CA VAL A 45 -28.19 15.32 -15.20
C VAL A 45 -28.71 16.05 -13.96
N LEU A 46 -28.73 17.41 -14.04
CA LEU A 46 -29.24 18.27 -12.97
C LEU A 46 -30.76 18.24 -12.89
N GLN A 47 -31.43 18.20 -14.03
CA GLN A 47 -32.90 18.15 -14.10
C GLN A 47 -33.45 16.86 -13.47
N ALA A 48 -32.65 15.78 -13.44
CA ALA A 48 -33.00 14.55 -12.75
C ALA A 48 -32.87 14.65 -11.21
N GLY A 49 -32.43 15.79 -10.66
CA GLY A 49 -32.32 16.03 -9.22
C GLY A 49 -31.22 15.25 -8.47
N TRP A 50 -30.33 14.57 -9.20
CA TRP A 50 -29.43 13.58 -8.65
C TRP A 50 -28.02 14.09 -8.34
N VAL A 51 -27.60 15.16 -9.01
CA VAL A 51 -26.21 15.63 -8.98
C VAL A 51 -26.19 17.17 -8.92
N ARG A 52 -25.26 17.74 -8.20
CA ARG A 52 -24.98 19.19 -8.27
C ARG A 52 -24.32 19.49 -9.61
N ASP A 53 -24.50 20.70 -10.13
CA ASP A 53 -23.89 21.08 -11.42
C ASP A 53 -22.38 21.21 -11.34
N ARG A 54 -21.85 21.37 -10.15
CA ARG A 54 -20.44 21.60 -9.88
C ARG A 54 -19.97 20.86 -8.63
N TYR A 55 -18.80 20.22 -8.74
CA TYR A 55 -18.06 19.64 -7.63
C TYR A 55 -16.65 20.20 -7.61
N ASP A 56 -16.33 20.95 -6.57
CA ASP A 56 -14.99 21.50 -6.36
C ASP A 56 -14.01 20.41 -5.91
N LEU A 57 -12.81 20.42 -6.51
CA LEU A 57 -11.78 19.41 -6.29
C LEU A 57 -10.70 19.87 -5.32
N GLY A 58 -10.88 21.04 -4.71
CA GLY A 58 -9.96 21.61 -3.76
C GLY A 58 -8.60 21.94 -4.39
N LYS A 59 -7.53 21.62 -3.68
CA LYS A 59 -6.15 21.96 -4.08
C LYS A 59 -5.51 20.94 -5.03
N MET A 60 -6.29 20.11 -5.74
CA MET A 60 -5.74 19.20 -6.73
C MET A 60 -5.15 20.01 -7.88
N ASP A 61 -3.93 19.66 -8.31
CA ASP A 61 -3.38 20.17 -9.57
C ASP A 61 -3.65 19.15 -10.68
N LEU A 62 -4.40 19.60 -11.69
CA LEU A 62 -4.81 18.78 -12.83
C LEU A 62 -4.38 19.43 -14.17
N HIS A 63 -3.34 20.27 -14.14
CA HIS A 63 -2.98 21.13 -15.25
C HIS A 63 -2.64 20.38 -16.54
N GLU A 64 -1.97 19.23 -16.42
CA GLU A 64 -1.52 18.42 -17.56
C GLU A 64 -2.30 17.13 -17.74
N GLN A 65 -3.43 17.00 -17.03
CA GLN A 65 -4.18 15.77 -17.02
C GLN A 65 -5.37 15.82 -17.98
N LYS A 66 -5.40 14.84 -18.89
CA LYS A 66 -6.49 14.70 -19.84
C LYS A 66 -7.62 13.87 -19.24
N LEU A 67 -8.76 14.50 -18.96
CA LEU A 67 -9.94 13.81 -18.44
C LEU A 67 -10.38 12.70 -19.38
N LYS A 68 -10.59 11.49 -18.88
CA LYS A 68 -11.23 10.38 -19.60
C LYS A 68 -12.67 10.17 -19.14
N GLU A 69 -12.88 10.09 -17.85
CA GLU A 69 -14.23 9.89 -17.29
C GLU A 69 -14.33 10.38 -15.85
N VAL A 70 -15.56 10.59 -15.42
CA VAL A 70 -15.92 10.87 -14.03
C VAL A 70 -16.86 9.78 -13.56
N ARG A 71 -16.57 9.18 -12.40
CA ARG A 71 -17.37 8.12 -11.82
C ARG A 71 -17.97 8.56 -10.49
N LEU A 72 -19.27 8.36 -10.33
CA LEU A 72 -19.97 8.47 -9.05
C LEU A 72 -20.20 7.07 -8.51
N ILE A 73 -19.45 6.69 -7.50
CA ILE A 73 -19.46 5.33 -6.95
C ILE A 73 -20.15 5.35 -5.60
N PRO A 74 -21.26 4.61 -5.42
CA PRO A 74 -21.88 4.43 -4.12
C PRO A 74 -20.91 3.80 -3.13
N ASN A 75 -20.81 4.39 -1.94
CA ASN A 75 -19.92 3.92 -0.88
C ASN A 75 -20.63 4.03 0.47
N GLY A 76 -21.42 3.03 0.80
CA GLY A 76 -22.28 3.05 1.99
C GLY A 76 -23.29 4.19 1.96
N ASP A 77 -23.25 5.07 2.97
CA ASP A 77 -24.13 6.26 3.07
C ASP A 77 -23.59 7.48 2.27
N THR A 78 -22.50 7.31 1.51
CA THR A 78 -21.82 8.39 0.77
C THR A 78 -21.62 8.02 -0.69
N ILE A 79 -21.37 9.02 -1.53
CA ILE A 79 -20.98 8.84 -2.92
C ILE A 79 -19.52 9.27 -3.05
N LYS A 80 -18.70 8.41 -3.64
CA LYS A 80 -17.31 8.70 -3.99
C LYS A 80 -17.27 9.25 -5.42
N LEU A 81 -16.71 10.44 -5.58
CA LEU A 81 -16.39 11.01 -6.87
C LEU A 81 -14.98 10.52 -7.27
N GLU A 82 -14.87 9.81 -8.37
CA GLU A 82 -13.58 9.46 -9.00
C GLU A 82 -13.42 10.23 -10.30
N ILE A 83 -12.24 10.78 -10.50
CA ILE A 83 -11.83 11.44 -11.72
C ILE A 83 -10.74 10.59 -12.34
N VAL A 84 -11.00 10.07 -13.52
CA VAL A 84 -10.06 9.25 -14.28
C VAL A 84 -9.42 10.13 -15.35
N CYS A 85 -8.13 10.33 -15.20
CA CYS A 85 -7.34 11.11 -16.15
C CYS A 85 -6.29 10.23 -16.80
N GLU A 86 -5.96 10.57 -18.04
CA GLU A 86 -4.80 10.04 -18.74
C GLU A 86 -3.61 10.94 -18.40
N ILE A 87 -2.50 10.33 -18.03
CA ILE A 87 -1.20 11.01 -17.86
C ILE A 87 -0.19 10.34 -18.78
N GLU A 88 0.65 11.12 -19.39
CA GLU A 88 1.81 10.59 -20.10
C GLU A 88 2.85 10.20 -19.07
N ILE A 89 3.25 8.95 -19.05
CA ILE A 89 4.31 8.43 -18.18
C ILE A 89 5.53 8.19 -19.08
N MET A 90 6.65 8.81 -18.73
CA MET A 90 7.92 8.43 -19.35
C MET A 90 8.28 7.03 -18.86
N GLU A 91 8.36 6.08 -19.78
CA GLU A 91 8.82 4.74 -19.44
C GLU A 91 10.26 4.83 -18.91
N PRO A 92 10.57 4.15 -17.80
CA PRO A 92 11.93 4.09 -17.31
C PRO A 92 12.85 3.49 -18.40
N THR A 93 13.81 4.27 -18.87
CA THR A 93 14.77 3.86 -19.92
C THR A 93 15.75 2.80 -19.42
N ILE A 94 15.96 2.73 -18.09
CA ILE A 94 16.92 1.82 -17.46
C ILE A 94 16.31 0.43 -17.30
N THR A 95 17.02 -0.58 -17.78
CA THR A 95 16.67 -1.97 -17.54
C THR A 95 16.96 -2.36 -16.08
N ILE A 96 16.27 -3.38 -15.57
CA ILE A 96 16.47 -3.83 -14.18
C ILE A 96 17.93 -4.18 -13.92
N HIS A 97 18.63 -4.77 -14.90
CA HIS A 97 20.00 -5.25 -14.72
C HIS A 97 21.07 -4.15 -14.77
N GLU A 98 20.75 -3.00 -15.35
CA GLU A 98 21.65 -1.85 -15.49
C GLU A 98 21.55 -0.86 -14.34
N ALA A 99 20.51 -0.98 -13.51
CA ALA A 99 20.27 -0.06 -12.42
C ALA A 99 21.38 -0.14 -11.36
N THR A 100 21.95 1.01 -11.03
CA THR A 100 22.99 1.17 -10.00
C THR A 100 22.42 1.74 -8.70
N ARG A 101 21.36 2.55 -8.80
CA ARG A 101 20.70 3.21 -7.67
C ARG A 101 19.36 2.55 -7.38
N VAL A 102 19.38 1.69 -6.36
CA VAL A 102 18.24 0.82 -6.01
C VAL A 102 17.79 1.06 -4.58
N ALA A 103 16.49 1.07 -4.35
CA ALA A 103 15.89 1.03 -3.02
C ALA A 103 15.18 -0.30 -2.77
N GLY A 104 15.44 -0.93 -1.63
CA GLY A 104 14.73 -2.12 -1.16
C GLY A 104 13.73 -1.76 -0.07
N ILE A 105 12.51 -2.30 -0.17
CA ILE A 105 11.43 -2.03 0.77
C ILE A 105 10.94 -3.32 1.39
N ASP A 106 11.10 -3.45 2.71
CA ASP A 106 10.48 -4.48 3.53
C ASP A 106 9.21 -3.91 4.18
N ILE A 107 8.10 -4.64 4.08
CA ILE A 107 6.79 -4.21 4.57
C ILE A 107 6.44 -4.97 5.85
N GLY A 108 6.10 -4.23 6.90
CA GLY A 108 5.84 -4.83 8.21
C GLY A 108 4.70 -4.19 8.99
N VAL A 109 4.50 -4.66 10.22
CA VAL A 109 3.43 -4.18 11.12
C VAL A 109 3.90 -3.07 12.05
N ASP A 110 5.07 -3.21 12.66
CA ASP A 110 5.62 -2.23 13.60
C ASP A 110 6.28 -1.07 12.86
N ASN A 111 7.10 -1.40 11.89
CA ASN A 111 7.51 -0.51 10.83
C ASN A 111 6.64 -0.83 9.62
N LEU A 112 5.84 0.14 9.17
CA LEU A 112 4.99 -0.06 7.98
C LEU A 112 5.84 -0.36 6.76
N THR A 113 6.99 0.33 6.66
CA THR A 113 8.05 0.03 5.71
C THR A 113 9.43 0.29 6.31
N ALA A 114 10.38 -0.56 5.97
CA ALA A 114 11.81 -0.34 6.15
C ALA A 114 12.44 -0.20 4.77
N ILE A 115 13.24 0.85 4.56
CA ILE A 115 13.79 1.20 3.27
C ILE A 115 15.31 1.20 3.38
N ALA A 116 15.97 0.44 2.52
CA ALA A 116 17.42 0.43 2.35
C ALA A 116 17.77 0.98 0.95
N PHE A 117 18.87 1.71 0.84
CA PHE A 117 19.31 2.36 -0.38
C PHE A 117 20.70 1.90 -0.78
N THR A 118 21.00 1.81 -2.09
CA THR A 118 22.35 1.60 -2.59
C THR A 118 23.11 2.92 -2.80
N SER A 119 22.40 4.06 -2.77
CA SER A 119 22.99 5.40 -2.94
C SER A 119 23.89 5.86 -1.77
N GLY A 120 23.95 5.08 -0.68
CA GLY A 120 24.64 5.48 0.55
C GLY A 120 23.79 6.32 1.50
N HIS A 121 22.57 6.65 1.14
CA HIS A 121 21.62 7.31 2.03
C HIS A 121 21.31 6.44 3.27
N ARG A 122 21.06 7.08 4.40
CA ARG A 122 20.68 6.38 5.62
C ARG A 122 19.37 5.62 5.44
N PRO A 123 19.29 4.37 5.91
CA PRO A 123 18.05 3.61 5.88
C PRO A 123 16.91 4.34 6.60
N VAL A 124 15.70 4.19 6.12
CA VAL A 124 14.52 4.89 6.63
C VAL A 124 13.47 3.90 7.13
N LEU A 125 12.88 4.20 8.30
CA LEU A 125 11.76 3.47 8.87
C LEU A 125 10.51 4.34 8.89
N ILE A 126 9.44 3.91 8.23
CA ILE A 126 8.12 4.52 8.37
C ILE A 126 7.32 3.69 9.38
N LYS A 127 6.93 4.32 10.49
CA LYS A 127 6.25 3.62 11.59
C LYS A 127 4.81 3.23 11.25
N GLY A 128 4.38 2.05 11.71
CA GLY A 128 2.99 1.56 11.59
C GLY A 128 2.09 1.93 12.78
N ASN A 129 2.58 2.73 13.73
CA ASN A 129 1.90 3.00 15.00
C ASN A 129 0.54 3.67 14.81
N GLU A 130 0.43 4.62 13.89
CA GLU A 130 -0.82 5.33 13.63
C GLU A 130 -1.89 4.38 13.08
N ILE A 131 -1.55 3.50 12.14
CA ILE A 131 -2.50 2.49 11.61
C ILE A 131 -2.94 1.54 12.72
N LYS A 132 -2.00 1.11 13.59
CA LYS A 132 -2.33 0.25 14.74
C LYS A 132 -3.28 0.93 15.69
N ALA A 133 -3.05 2.20 16.02
CA ALA A 133 -3.93 2.98 16.89
C ALA A 133 -5.33 3.14 16.30
N VAL A 134 -5.44 3.48 15.02
CA VAL A 134 -6.72 3.60 14.30
C VAL A 134 -7.49 2.28 14.31
N ASN A 135 -6.81 1.16 14.04
CA ASN A 135 -7.42 -0.16 14.04
C ASN A 135 -7.85 -0.60 15.45
N GLN A 136 -7.04 -0.32 16.46
CA GLN A 136 -7.36 -0.65 17.85
C GLN A 136 -8.58 0.11 18.35
N PHE A 137 -8.65 1.42 18.07
CA PHE A 137 -9.82 2.25 18.39
C PHE A 137 -11.07 1.70 17.69
N TYR A 138 -10.98 1.44 16.38
CA TYR A 138 -12.05 0.83 15.59
C TYR A 138 -12.55 -0.47 16.21
N ASN A 139 -11.65 -1.39 16.56
CA ASN A 139 -12.00 -2.68 17.13
C ASN A 139 -12.75 -2.53 18.47
N LYS A 140 -12.31 -1.61 19.34
CA LYS A 140 -13.00 -1.32 20.60
C LYS A 140 -14.41 -0.79 20.37
N GLN A 141 -14.59 0.15 19.45
CA GLN A 141 -15.90 0.72 19.13
C GLN A 141 -16.86 -0.33 18.55
N ILE A 142 -16.40 -1.13 17.59
CA ILE A 142 -17.22 -2.19 16.98
C ILE A 142 -17.57 -3.28 17.99
N ALA A 143 -16.65 -3.67 18.87
CA ALA A 143 -16.92 -4.63 19.94
C ALA A 143 -18.00 -4.11 20.89
N HIS A 144 -17.92 -2.84 21.30
CA HIS A 144 -18.93 -2.19 22.15
C HIS A 144 -20.32 -2.21 21.50
N TYR A 145 -20.44 -1.73 20.24
CA TYR A 145 -21.74 -1.74 19.58
C TYR A 145 -22.29 -3.14 19.31
N ARG A 146 -21.43 -4.11 19.04
CA ARG A 146 -21.85 -5.52 18.92
C ARG A 146 -22.36 -6.07 20.22
N SER A 147 -21.73 -5.77 21.36
CA SER A 147 -22.21 -6.23 22.66
C SER A 147 -23.61 -5.69 22.96
N LEU A 148 -23.86 -4.39 22.70
CA LEU A 148 -25.19 -3.79 22.87
C LEU A 148 -26.27 -4.45 21.99
N LEU A 149 -25.93 -4.76 20.73
CA LEU A 149 -26.87 -5.41 19.81
C LEU A 149 -27.22 -6.85 20.21
N ARG A 150 -26.34 -7.51 20.94
CA ARG A 150 -26.48 -8.91 21.35
C ARG A 150 -27.07 -9.09 22.75
N THR A 151 -27.21 -8.02 23.51
CA THR A 151 -27.81 -8.08 24.86
C THR A 151 -29.20 -8.71 24.80
N GLY A 152 -29.40 -9.81 25.49
CA GLY A 152 -30.67 -10.55 25.55
C GLY A 152 -31.07 -11.32 24.30
N LYS A 153 -30.15 -11.49 23.32
CA LYS A 153 -30.44 -12.19 22.05
C LYS A 153 -29.46 -13.35 21.83
N LYS A 154 -29.96 -14.45 21.21
CA LYS A 154 -29.10 -15.54 20.71
C LYS A 154 -28.24 -15.02 19.56
N ASP A 155 -26.98 -15.48 19.49
CA ASP A 155 -25.95 -15.03 18.53
C ASP A 155 -26.36 -15.10 17.05
N SER A 156 -27.30 -15.98 16.70
CA SER A 156 -27.75 -16.22 15.33
C SER A 156 -28.91 -15.33 14.86
N LYS A 157 -29.53 -14.56 15.79
CA LYS A 157 -30.74 -13.77 15.46
C LYS A 157 -30.53 -12.29 15.72
N GLY A 158 -30.86 -11.44 14.76
CA GLY A 158 -30.93 -9.98 14.92
C GLY A 158 -30.04 -9.20 13.95
N ILE A 159 -29.98 -7.89 14.16
CA ILE A 159 -29.22 -6.96 13.33
C ILE A 159 -27.73 -7.11 13.66
N HIS A 160 -26.92 -7.51 12.68
CA HIS A 160 -25.47 -7.66 12.86
C HIS A 160 -24.70 -6.35 12.65
N GLN A 161 -25.29 -5.36 11.97
CA GLN A 161 -24.65 -4.10 11.64
C GLN A 161 -25.63 -2.94 11.60
N THR A 162 -25.31 -1.85 12.30
CA THR A 162 -26.09 -0.60 12.29
C THR A 162 -25.48 0.43 11.33
N LYS A 163 -26.27 1.45 10.95
CA LYS A 163 -25.77 2.62 10.20
C LYS A 163 -24.57 3.27 10.89
N ARG A 164 -24.58 3.37 12.22
CA ARG A 164 -23.45 3.91 13.01
C ARG A 164 -22.18 3.07 12.86
N MET A 165 -22.30 1.74 12.93
CA MET A 165 -21.15 0.84 12.73
C MET A 165 -20.59 0.96 11.30
N LYS A 166 -21.43 1.11 10.28
CA LYS A 166 -20.99 1.38 8.90
C LYS A 166 -20.18 2.67 8.83
N ARG A 167 -20.68 3.78 9.38
CA ARG A 167 -19.96 5.08 9.42
C ARG A 167 -18.61 4.99 10.14
N ILE A 168 -18.53 4.25 11.25
CA ILE A 168 -17.28 4.01 11.97
C ILE A 168 -16.29 3.24 11.08
N SER A 169 -16.77 2.22 10.37
CA SER A 169 -15.95 1.43 9.44
C SER A 169 -15.43 2.28 8.27
N GLU A 170 -16.27 3.10 7.67
CA GLU A 170 -15.91 4.02 6.60
C GLU A 170 -14.89 5.08 7.05
N LYS A 171 -15.10 5.67 8.24
CA LYS A 171 -14.15 6.63 8.82
C LYS A 171 -12.78 5.99 9.03
N ARG A 172 -12.76 4.77 9.59
CA ARG A 172 -11.53 3.98 9.75
C ARG A 172 -10.85 3.72 8.42
N ASN A 173 -11.58 3.25 7.42
CA ASN A 173 -11.04 2.91 6.11
C ASN A 173 -10.44 4.13 5.40
N ARG A 174 -11.12 5.28 5.46
CA ARG A 174 -10.60 6.55 4.92
C ARG A 174 -9.31 6.97 5.61
N ARG A 175 -9.25 6.89 6.95
CA ARG A 175 -8.05 7.25 7.71
C ARG A 175 -6.87 6.33 7.42
N VAL A 176 -7.09 5.01 7.35
CA VAL A 176 -6.05 4.06 6.96
C VAL A 176 -5.55 4.34 5.54
N LYS A 177 -6.47 4.61 4.60
CA LYS A 177 -6.10 4.94 3.22
C LYS A 177 -5.27 6.22 3.14
N ASP A 178 -5.62 7.27 3.90
CA ASP A 178 -4.86 8.53 3.97
C ASP A 178 -3.42 8.28 4.47
N ILE A 179 -3.26 7.49 5.54
CA ILE A 179 -1.94 7.12 6.07
C ILE A 179 -1.11 6.40 5.00
N LEU A 180 -1.71 5.45 4.28
CA LEU A 180 -1.01 4.72 3.21
C LEU A 180 -0.62 5.65 2.05
N HIS A 181 -1.48 6.63 1.70
CA HIS A 181 -1.15 7.63 0.69
C HIS A 181 0.03 8.50 1.10
N LYS A 182 0.07 8.95 2.36
CA LYS A 182 1.18 9.73 2.92
C LYS A 182 2.47 8.92 2.96
N ALA A 183 2.41 7.69 3.45
CA ALA A 183 3.55 6.80 3.50
C ALA A 183 4.13 6.51 2.11
N SER A 184 3.27 6.10 1.16
CA SER A 184 3.71 5.84 -0.21
C SER A 184 4.24 7.09 -0.92
N ARG A 185 3.69 8.28 -0.65
CA ARG A 185 4.22 9.54 -1.21
C ARG A 185 5.61 9.84 -0.65
N LYS A 186 5.78 9.74 0.69
CA LYS A 186 7.09 9.95 1.32
C LYS A 186 8.16 9.00 0.80
N ILE A 187 7.80 7.74 0.54
CA ILE A 187 8.72 6.75 -0.06
C ILE A 187 9.19 7.24 -1.43
N ILE A 188 8.25 7.64 -2.30
CA ILE A 188 8.59 8.08 -3.65
C ILE A 188 9.39 9.38 -3.63
N ASP A 189 9.04 10.35 -2.78
CA ASP A 189 9.78 11.59 -2.66
C ASP A 189 11.23 11.34 -2.26
N LEU A 190 11.48 10.45 -1.27
CA LEU A 190 12.83 10.03 -0.89
C LEU A 190 13.57 9.33 -2.04
N CYS A 191 12.88 8.49 -2.80
CA CYS A 191 13.50 7.81 -3.94
C CYS A 191 13.86 8.79 -5.08
N VAL A 192 13.02 9.80 -5.32
CA VAL A 192 13.31 10.86 -6.30
C VAL A 192 14.49 11.72 -5.84
N GLU A 193 14.49 12.16 -4.58
CA GLU A 193 15.59 12.94 -3.97
C GLU A 193 16.94 12.22 -4.08
N GLU A 194 16.92 10.89 -3.90
CA GLU A 194 18.13 10.04 -3.99
C GLU A 194 18.44 9.56 -5.41
N GLY A 195 17.68 9.95 -6.42
CA GLY A 195 17.86 9.53 -7.80
C GLY A 195 17.75 8.01 -7.96
N ILE A 196 16.85 7.37 -7.23
CA ILE A 196 16.62 5.92 -7.31
C ILE A 196 15.98 5.56 -8.65
N GLU A 197 16.57 4.61 -9.33
CA GLU A 197 16.15 4.12 -10.64
C GLU A 197 15.17 2.96 -10.53
N VAL A 198 15.38 2.10 -9.52
CA VAL A 198 14.54 0.92 -9.28
C VAL A 198 14.18 0.79 -7.81
N ILE A 199 12.93 0.56 -7.54
CA ILE A 199 12.41 0.19 -6.21
C ILE A 199 12.09 -1.30 -6.22
N VAL A 200 12.66 -2.07 -5.29
CA VAL A 200 12.34 -3.49 -5.09
C VAL A 200 11.49 -3.61 -3.82
N VAL A 201 10.26 -4.08 -3.96
CA VAL A 201 9.34 -4.27 -2.84
C VAL A 201 9.21 -5.76 -2.52
N GLY A 202 9.49 -6.12 -1.28
CA GLY A 202 9.22 -7.48 -0.78
C GLY A 202 7.72 -7.71 -0.59
N ASN A 203 7.22 -8.83 -1.10
CA ASN A 203 5.84 -9.25 -0.94
C ASN A 203 5.78 -10.74 -0.60
N ASN A 204 5.13 -11.07 0.50
CA ASN A 204 4.85 -12.46 0.82
C ASN A 204 3.38 -12.78 0.52
N ALA A 205 3.13 -13.40 -0.61
CA ALA A 205 1.77 -13.72 -1.08
C ALA A 205 0.97 -14.61 -0.11
N GLY A 206 1.64 -15.37 0.74
CA GLY A 206 1.05 -16.28 1.73
C GLY A 206 0.81 -15.71 3.12
N TRP A 207 1.26 -14.50 3.42
CA TRP A 207 1.30 -13.91 4.78
C TRP A 207 -0.02 -13.99 5.55
N LYS A 208 -1.15 -13.83 4.88
CA LYS A 208 -2.45 -13.78 5.55
C LYS A 208 -3.11 -15.16 5.72
N LYS A 209 -2.60 -16.22 5.10
CA LYS A 209 -3.29 -17.52 5.05
C LYS A 209 -2.95 -18.45 6.21
N ARG A 210 -1.75 -18.35 6.84
CA ARG A 210 -1.29 -19.25 7.91
C ARG A 210 -0.49 -18.50 8.98
N ILE A 211 -1.12 -17.51 9.62
CA ILE A 211 -0.44 -16.69 10.63
C ILE A 211 -0.71 -17.28 12.01
N HIS A 212 0.34 -17.79 12.67
CA HIS A 212 0.31 -18.30 14.03
C HIS A 212 1.06 -17.39 15.02
N MET A 213 0.80 -16.05 14.95
CA MET A 213 1.43 -15.07 15.85
C MET A 213 0.58 -14.74 17.10
N GLY A 214 -0.44 -15.54 17.38
CA GLY A 214 -1.42 -15.27 18.43
C GLY A 214 -2.55 -14.32 17.98
N LYS A 215 -3.71 -14.43 18.64
CA LYS A 215 -4.99 -13.80 18.25
C LYS A 215 -4.88 -12.28 18.02
N LYS A 216 -4.20 -11.56 18.92
CA LYS A 216 -4.05 -10.09 18.87
C LYS A 216 -3.14 -9.63 17.70
N ASN A 217 -2.03 -10.30 17.52
CA ASN A 217 -1.08 -9.98 16.45
C ASN A 217 -1.67 -10.31 15.07
N ASN A 218 -2.36 -11.43 14.93
CA ASN A 218 -3.06 -11.81 13.71
C ASN A 218 -4.11 -10.77 13.33
N GLN A 219 -4.91 -10.29 14.27
CA GLN A 219 -5.90 -9.25 14.01
C GLN A 219 -5.26 -7.96 13.51
N THR A 220 -4.18 -7.51 14.15
CA THR A 220 -3.47 -6.29 13.75
C THR A 220 -2.90 -6.43 12.34
N PHE A 221 -2.29 -7.57 12.04
CA PHE A 221 -1.66 -7.85 10.75
C PHE A 221 -2.67 -7.91 9.60
N VAL A 222 -3.77 -8.64 9.80
CA VAL A 222 -4.82 -8.81 8.77
C VAL A 222 -5.50 -7.49 8.41
N GLN A 223 -5.59 -6.55 9.37
CA GLN A 223 -6.25 -5.26 9.18
C GLN A 223 -5.44 -4.21 8.44
N ILE A 224 -4.14 -4.44 8.18
CA ILE A 224 -3.33 -3.53 7.36
C ILE A 224 -3.45 -3.96 5.89
N PRO A 225 -3.89 -3.09 4.98
CA PRO A 225 -4.04 -3.44 3.58
C PRO A 225 -2.70 -3.30 2.82
N PHE A 226 -1.74 -4.19 3.08
CA PHE A 226 -0.40 -4.17 2.49
C PHE A 226 -0.41 -4.17 0.96
N ARG A 227 -1.30 -4.94 0.33
CA ARG A 227 -1.44 -4.93 -1.13
C ARG A 227 -1.77 -3.54 -1.67
N THR A 228 -2.65 -2.81 -0.98
CA THR A 228 -2.98 -1.43 -1.36
C THR A 228 -1.75 -0.52 -1.26
N LEU A 229 -0.90 -0.69 -0.24
CA LEU A 229 0.35 0.06 -0.12
C LEU A 229 1.30 -0.25 -1.27
N ILE A 230 1.48 -1.52 -1.61
CA ILE A 230 2.32 -1.96 -2.75
C ILE A 230 1.82 -1.33 -4.05
N GLU A 231 0.53 -1.41 -4.33
CA GLU A 231 -0.06 -0.79 -5.52
C GLU A 231 0.14 0.75 -5.55
N MET A 232 0.04 1.40 -4.37
CA MET A 232 0.30 2.84 -4.26
C MET A 232 1.77 3.20 -4.53
N ILE A 233 2.71 2.38 -4.07
CA ILE A 233 4.14 2.55 -4.37
C ILE A 233 4.37 2.35 -5.86
N LYS A 234 3.77 1.30 -6.45
CA LYS A 234 3.92 0.95 -7.85
C LYS A 234 3.49 2.10 -8.77
N TYR A 235 2.20 2.50 -8.75
CA TYR A 235 1.74 3.52 -9.68
C TYR A 235 2.38 4.90 -9.45
N LYS A 236 2.74 5.24 -8.20
CA LYS A 236 3.42 6.50 -7.91
C LYS A 236 4.89 6.48 -8.33
N GLY A 237 5.55 5.34 -8.20
CA GLY A 237 6.91 5.13 -8.69
C GLY A 237 6.95 5.25 -10.22
N GLU A 238 6.07 4.54 -10.91
CA GLU A 238 5.92 4.61 -12.35
C GLU A 238 5.63 6.05 -12.83
N ALA A 239 4.73 6.76 -12.14
CA ALA A 239 4.45 8.17 -12.44
C ALA A 239 5.65 9.11 -12.20
N ALA A 240 6.61 8.72 -11.38
CA ALA A 240 7.86 9.44 -11.13
C ALA A 240 9.02 8.94 -12.02
N GLY A 241 8.77 8.06 -12.99
CA GLY A 241 9.80 7.49 -13.86
C GLY A 241 10.68 6.44 -13.17
N ILE A 242 10.27 5.93 -11.99
CA ILE A 242 11.01 4.92 -11.24
C ILE A 242 10.39 3.55 -11.51
N ARG A 243 11.21 2.57 -11.92
CA ARG A 243 10.74 1.19 -12.10
C ARG A 243 10.48 0.53 -10.75
N VAL A 244 9.33 -0.13 -10.60
CA VAL A 244 8.97 -0.84 -9.36
C VAL A 244 8.85 -2.33 -9.61
N VAL A 245 9.67 -3.11 -8.90
CA VAL A 245 9.71 -4.57 -8.97
C VAL A 245 9.17 -5.14 -7.66
N VAL A 246 8.21 -6.06 -7.76
CA VAL A 246 7.71 -6.78 -6.58
C VAL A 246 8.32 -8.17 -6.58
N CYS A 247 9.10 -8.49 -5.56
CA CYS A 247 9.69 -9.81 -5.39
C CYS A 247 9.03 -10.59 -4.25
N GLU A 248 8.98 -11.90 -4.38
CA GLU A 248 8.46 -12.77 -3.33
C GLU A 248 9.46 -12.85 -2.17
N GLU A 249 9.00 -12.61 -0.94
CA GLU A 249 9.79 -12.82 0.26
C GLU A 249 9.80 -14.30 0.65
N ALA A 250 10.96 -14.91 0.57
CA ALA A 250 11.25 -16.16 1.29
C ALA A 250 12.18 -15.81 2.46
N ILE A 251 12.32 -16.61 3.46
CA ILE A 251 13.19 -16.64 4.68
C ILE A 251 14.33 -15.55 4.78
N GLN A 252 14.24 -14.49 4.04
CA GLN A 252 15.25 -13.42 3.87
C GLN A 252 15.59 -12.70 5.17
N SER A 253 14.65 -12.67 6.12
CA SER A 253 14.84 -12.03 7.43
C SER A 253 15.85 -12.75 8.33
N LYS A 254 16.23 -13.99 7.99
CA LYS A 254 17.23 -14.78 8.73
C LYS A 254 18.64 -14.61 8.20
N ALA A 255 18.81 -14.32 6.91
CA ALA A 255 20.11 -14.13 6.28
C ALA A 255 20.74 -12.78 6.69
N SER A 256 22.03 -12.76 6.91
CA SER A 256 22.78 -11.53 7.18
C SER A 256 23.07 -10.80 5.88
N SER A 257 22.56 -9.58 5.75
CA SER A 257 22.86 -8.74 4.61
C SER A 257 24.30 -8.20 4.63
N ILE A 258 24.87 -8.06 5.84
CA ILE A 258 26.23 -7.58 6.06
C ILE A 258 27.26 -8.66 5.73
N ASP A 259 27.02 -9.88 6.21
CA ASP A 259 27.90 -11.01 6.02
C ASP A 259 27.68 -11.73 4.67
N GLU A 260 26.73 -11.24 3.88
CA GLU A 260 26.38 -11.75 2.55
C GLU A 260 25.94 -13.23 2.54
N ASP A 261 25.25 -13.66 3.60
CA ASP A 261 24.68 -15.00 3.63
C ASP A 261 23.89 -15.30 2.35
N GLN A 262 23.94 -16.54 1.90
CA GLN A 262 23.15 -16.98 0.75
C GLN A 262 21.65 -16.83 1.06
N ILE A 263 20.93 -16.17 0.16
CA ILE A 263 19.49 -15.98 0.28
C ILE A 263 18.79 -17.24 -0.23
N PRO A 264 17.97 -17.91 0.60
CA PRO A 264 17.25 -19.10 0.18
C PRO A 264 16.29 -18.81 -0.97
N VAL A 265 16.20 -19.73 -1.93
CA VAL A 265 15.18 -19.72 -2.98
C VAL A 265 14.03 -20.61 -2.53
N TYR A 266 12.81 -20.14 -2.68
CA TYR A 266 11.61 -20.89 -2.31
C TYR A 266 11.54 -22.21 -3.10
N GLY A 267 11.30 -23.32 -2.39
CA GLY A 267 11.15 -24.65 -3.01
C GLY A 267 12.43 -25.50 -3.05
N ASN A 268 13.58 -24.98 -2.61
CA ASN A 268 14.76 -25.81 -2.40
C ASN A 268 14.84 -26.27 -0.94
N ASP A 269 14.76 -27.57 -0.71
CA ASP A 269 14.88 -28.22 0.62
C ASP A 269 16.31 -28.24 1.17
N VAL A 270 17.14 -27.25 0.80
CA VAL A 270 18.52 -27.13 1.30
C VAL A 270 18.49 -26.47 2.68
N THR A 271 19.07 -27.12 3.68
CA THR A 271 19.32 -26.54 4.99
C THR A 271 20.31 -25.38 4.87
N HIS A 272 19.82 -24.15 5.05
CA HIS A 272 20.66 -22.95 5.03
C HIS A 272 21.19 -22.64 6.43
N THR A 273 22.50 -22.51 6.56
CA THR A 273 23.17 -21.99 7.76
C THR A 273 23.40 -20.49 7.59
N PHE A 274 22.94 -19.71 8.59
CA PHE A 274 23.12 -18.27 8.59
C PHE A 274 24.22 -17.87 9.56
N THR A 275 25.08 -16.93 9.16
CA THR A 275 26.23 -16.48 9.95
C THR A 275 25.81 -15.53 11.07
N GLY A 276 24.79 -14.72 10.85
CA GLY A 276 24.22 -13.81 11.84
C GLY A 276 22.97 -14.36 12.53
N LYS A 277 22.49 -13.65 13.54
CA LYS A 277 21.28 -14.04 14.26
C LYS A 277 20.46 -12.86 14.74
N ARG A 278 19.13 -13.05 14.78
CA ARG A 278 18.22 -12.10 15.42
C ARG A 278 18.33 -12.21 16.93
N ILE A 279 18.77 -11.14 17.61
CA ILE A 279 18.95 -11.12 19.05
C ILE A 279 17.61 -10.89 19.76
N LYS A 280 16.84 -9.92 19.27
CA LYS A 280 15.51 -9.59 19.75
C LYS A 280 14.68 -9.00 18.61
N ARG A 281 13.40 -8.76 18.86
CA ARG A 281 12.55 -8.09 17.89
C ARG A 281 13.16 -6.74 17.48
N GLY A 282 13.32 -6.52 16.18
CA GLY A 282 13.92 -5.30 15.64
C GLY A 282 15.43 -5.20 15.67
N LEU A 283 16.17 -6.20 16.25
CA LEU A 283 17.63 -6.17 16.33
C LEU A 283 18.24 -7.48 15.80
N TYR A 284 19.13 -7.33 14.85
CA TYR A 284 19.91 -8.40 14.24
C TYR A 284 21.40 -8.19 14.49
N ARG A 285 22.18 -9.25 14.71
CA ARG A 285 23.62 -9.22 14.90
C ARG A 285 24.31 -10.05 13.82
N SER A 286 25.24 -9.44 13.09
CA SER A 286 26.09 -10.11 12.12
C SER A 286 27.12 -11.03 12.79
N LYS A 287 27.82 -11.84 11.99
CA LYS A 287 28.94 -12.70 12.44
C LYS A 287 30.00 -11.89 13.21
N ASN A 288 30.33 -10.72 12.71
CA ASN A 288 31.36 -9.84 13.27
C ASN A 288 30.84 -8.94 14.40
N GLY A 289 29.67 -9.22 14.97
CA GLY A 289 29.10 -8.49 16.09
C GLY A 289 28.43 -7.17 15.73
N ILE A 290 28.34 -6.80 14.44
CA ILE A 290 27.71 -5.56 14.01
C ILE A 290 26.19 -5.67 14.24
N LEU A 291 25.63 -4.67 14.93
CA LEU A 291 24.20 -4.58 15.19
C LEU A 291 23.50 -3.80 14.09
N ILE A 292 22.42 -4.34 13.56
CA ILE A 292 21.59 -3.73 12.53
C ILE A 292 20.10 -3.86 12.91
N ASN A 293 19.28 -2.90 12.49
CA ASN A 293 17.83 -3.06 12.57
C ASN A 293 17.39 -4.25 11.72
N ALA A 294 16.61 -5.17 12.30
CA ALA A 294 16.23 -6.43 11.63
C ALA A 294 15.37 -6.20 10.36
N ASP A 295 14.54 -5.15 10.34
CA ASP A 295 13.69 -4.86 9.18
C ASP A 295 14.54 -4.19 8.07
N ILE A 296 15.57 -3.40 8.44
CA ILE A 296 16.56 -2.89 7.46
C ILE A 296 17.40 -4.04 6.88
N ASN A 297 17.79 -5.02 7.72
CA ASN A 297 18.43 -6.23 7.21
C ASN A 297 17.56 -6.94 6.17
N GLY A 298 16.24 -7.04 6.42
CA GLY A 298 15.27 -7.57 5.46
C GLY A 298 15.22 -6.77 4.16
N ALA A 299 15.07 -5.44 4.26
CA ALA A 299 15.04 -4.55 3.10
C ALA A 299 16.30 -4.66 2.22
N SER A 300 17.44 -4.84 2.84
CA SER A 300 18.72 -5.04 2.16
C SER A 300 18.81 -6.37 1.45
N ASN A 301 18.32 -7.42 2.07
CA ASN A 301 18.27 -8.74 1.44
C ASN A 301 17.29 -8.78 0.26
N ILE A 302 16.23 -7.94 0.29
CA ILE A 302 15.32 -7.75 -0.84
C ILE A 302 16.07 -7.18 -2.05
N ILE A 303 16.97 -6.19 -1.86
CA ILE A 303 17.85 -5.71 -2.95
C ILE A 303 18.75 -6.85 -3.44
N ARG A 304 19.43 -7.55 -2.53
CA ARG A 304 20.36 -8.62 -2.88
C ARG A 304 19.71 -9.77 -3.63
N LYS A 305 18.43 -10.03 -3.42
CA LYS A 305 17.71 -11.07 -4.17
C LYS A 305 17.58 -10.75 -5.65
N VAL A 306 17.36 -9.48 -5.99
CA VAL A 306 17.21 -9.02 -7.39
C VAL A 306 18.57 -8.67 -7.99
N TYR A 307 19.49 -8.19 -7.16
CA TYR A 307 20.82 -7.73 -7.55
C TYR A 307 21.92 -8.46 -6.77
N PRO A 308 22.17 -9.75 -7.04
CA PRO A 308 23.16 -10.54 -6.29
C PRO A 308 24.59 -10.05 -6.46
N CYS A 309 24.92 -9.49 -7.62
CA CYS A 309 26.27 -9.04 -7.99
C CYS A 309 26.54 -7.56 -7.72
N MET A 310 25.65 -6.83 -7.03
CA MET A 310 25.86 -5.40 -6.79
C MET A 310 27.08 -5.15 -5.88
N PRO A 311 28.00 -4.21 -6.22
CA PRO A 311 29.23 -3.98 -5.49
C PRO A 311 29.04 -3.66 -4.00
N LYS A 312 29.95 -4.17 -3.15
CA LYS A 312 29.86 -4.04 -1.69
C LYS A 312 29.93 -2.58 -1.20
N ARG A 313 30.73 -1.74 -1.87
CA ARG A 313 31.00 -0.35 -1.47
C ARG A 313 29.78 0.57 -1.51
N GLU A 314 28.86 0.28 -2.40
CA GLU A 314 27.67 1.11 -2.62
C GLU A 314 26.53 0.74 -1.67
N ARG A 315 26.57 -0.45 -1.05
CA ARG A 315 25.47 -0.93 -0.21
C ARG A 315 25.46 -0.37 1.20
N TRP A 316 26.64 -0.09 1.80
CA TRP A 316 26.70 0.22 3.24
C TRP A 316 27.90 1.06 3.63
N SER A 317 27.72 2.31 4.00
CA SER A 317 28.68 2.98 4.85
C SER A 317 28.48 2.49 6.31
N ARG A 318 29.55 2.11 7.00
CA ARG A 318 29.51 1.54 8.36
C ARG A 318 28.71 2.36 9.38
N GLY A 319 28.57 3.68 9.19
CA GLY A 319 27.84 4.58 10.09
C GLY A 319 26.33 4.67 9.82
N THR A 320 25.83 4.26 8.65
CA THR A 320 24.42 4.44 8.24
C THR A 320 23.51 3.28 8.59
N VAL A 321 24.08 2.08 8.72
CA VAL A 321 23.32 0.84 8.94
C VAL A 321 22.75 0.74 10.36
N ASN A 322 23.42 1.32 11.34
CA ASN A 322 23.10 1.16 12.76
C ASN A 322 22.02 2.13 13.27
N VAL A 323 21.80 3.25 12.60
CA VAL A 323 20.88 4.31 13.04
C VAL A 323 19.96 4.74 11.89
N PRO A 324 18.88 4.00 11.65
CA PRO A 324 17.92 4.40 10.63
C PRO A 324 17.18 5.69 11.03
N VAL A 325 16.89 6.54 10.05
CA VAL A 325 16.01 7.69 10.25
C VAL A 325 14.58 7.18 10.42
N THR A 326 13.90 7.66 11.45
CA THR A 326 12.49 7.33 11.68
C THR A 326 11.62 8.46 11.15
N CYS A 327 10.74 8.12 10.22
CA CYS A 327 9.67 9.01 9.75
C CYS A 327 8.35 8.60 10.44
N ILE A 328 7.66 9.59 10.97
CA ILE A 328 6.38 9.43 11.66
C ILE A 328 5.24 9.42 10.66
#